data_4e9e1738e2b165486b64a5298a2ebee0
#
_entry.id   4e9e1738e2b165486b64a5298a2ebee0
#
_cell.length_a   1.000
_cell.length_b   1.000
_cell.length_c   1.000
_cell.angle_alpha   90.00
_cell.angle_beta   90.00
_cell.angle_gamma   90.00
#
_symmetry.space_group_name_H-M   'P 1'
#
loop_
_entity.id
_entity.type
_entity.pdbx_description
1 polymer ?
#
loop_
_entity_poly.entity_id
_entity_poly.type
_entity_poly.pdbx_seq_one_letter_code
_entity_poly.pdbx_strand_id
1 'polypeptide(L)'
;MADVEIETELKYRLGNWRDVHTLVDKLPAPEAQFTQTNFYLDDTRRSLREARIMLRAREITFPVGLAKGLGKPPVTVTAKRRISAKDGLFVNEERTQVMHIDDWRDIQYGKAVLDSGPVLAWLGEVVPKLGKLQVLGNTENHRWQIYSDVFKLEIDKTIYPDGAIEGEVECETSLPDLARAHIEKLLGGLNIQFKPATQGKYARFLEKAEGVTNYQE
;
A
#
# COMPACT_ATOMS: atom_id res chain seq x y z
N MET A 1 -19.39 -15.06 -2.92
CA MET A 1 -17.93 -15.03 -3.25
C MET A 1 -17.53 -13.57 -3.29
N ALA A 2 -16.43 -13.16 -2.67
CA ALA A 2 -15.92 -11.80 -2.87
C ALA A 2 -15.45 -11.70 -4.32
N ASP A 3 -15.80 -10.61 -4.99
CA ASP A 3 -15.39 -10.39 -6.37
C ASP A 3 -13.87 -10.28 -6.43
N VAL A 4 -13.28 -10.94 -7.44
CA VAL A 4 -11.84 -10.81 -7.75
C VAL A 4 -11.69 -9.52 -8.53
N GLU A 5 -10.86 -8.62 -8.04
CA GLU A 5 -10.46 -7.44 -8.79
C GLU A 5 -9.05 -7.64 -9.35
N ILE A 6 -8.90 -7.32 -10.64
CA ILE A 6 -7.57 -7.26 -11.27
C ILE A 6 -7.15 -5.82 -11.29
N GLU A 7 -6.22 -5.48 -10.42
CA GLU A 7 -5.63 -4.16 -10.34
C GLU A 7 -4.42 -4.07 -11.28
N THR A 8 -4.39 -3.04 -12.11
CA THR A 8 -3.23 -2.69 -12.94
C THR A 8 -2.75 -1.30 -12.52
N GLU A 9 -1.55 -1.23 -11.97
CA GLU A 9 -0.98 0.02 -11.45
C GLU A 9 0.44 0.26 -11.96
N LEU A 10 0.72 1.51 -12.29
CA LEU A 10 2.03 2.00 -12.67
C LEU A 10 2.67 2.72 -11.49
N LYS A 11 3.94 2.41 -11.17
CA LYS A 11 4.65 2.97 -10.02
C LYS A 11 6.01 3.50 -10.39
N TYR A 12 6.30 4.72 -9.90
CA TYR A 12 7.61 5.34 -9.99
C TYR A 12 8.14 5.72 -8.62
N ARG A 13 9.38 5.33 -8.32
CA ARG A 13 10.10 5.82 -7.15
C ARG A 13 10.77 7.14 -7.47
N LEU A 14 10.61 8.11 -6.58
CA LEU A 14 11.32 9.38 -6.65
C LEU A 14 12.75 9.24 -6.11
N GLY A 15 13.69 9.95 -6.72
CA GLY A 15 15.09 9.94 -6.28
C GLY A 15 15.27 10.58 -4.90
N ASN A 16 14.41 11.53 -4.56
CA ASN A 16 14.36 12.18 -3.26
C ASN A 16 12.90 12.25 -2.78
N TRP A 17 12.62 11.77 -1.57
CA TRP A 17 11.27 11.80 -1.02
C TRP A 17 10.70 13.23 -0.85
N ARG A 18 11.57 14.25 -0.73
CA ARG A 18 11.14 15.66 -0.62
C ARG A 18 10.49 16.17 -1.90
N ASP A 19 10.76 15.54 -3.03
CA ASP A 19 10.14 15.87 -4.32
C ASP A 19 8.63 15.58 -4.34
N VAL A 20 8.12 14.78 -3.39
CA VAL A 20 6.67 14.63 -3.14
C VAL A 20 6.02 16.01 -2.93
N HIS A 21 6.59 16.85 -2.09
CA HIS A 21 6.04 18.19 -1.82
C HIS A 21 6.14 19.09 -3.05
N THR A 22 7.29 19.07 -3.75
CA THR A 22 7.45 19.81 -5.01
C THR A 22 6.38 19.41 -6.03
N LEU A 23 6.09 18.10 -6.13
CA LEU A 23 5.10 17.58 -7.07
C LEU A 23 3.68 18.01 -6.68
N VAL A 24 3.33 17.87 -5.40
CA VAL A 24 2.01 18.28 -4.88
C VAL A 24 1.77 19.77 -5.05
N ASP A 25 2.79 20.62 -4.82
CA ASP A 25 2.69 22.08 -4.95
C ASP A 25 2.54 22.55 -6.40
N LYS A 26 2.95 21.75 -7.38
CA LYS A 26 2.90 22.07 -8.81
C LYS A 26 1.68 21.49 -9.54
N LEU A 27 0.98 20.59 -8.92
CA LEU A 27 -0.24 19.96 -9.44
C LEU A 27 -1.50 20.69 -8.95
N PRO A 28 -2.66 20.44 -9.53
CA PRO A 28 -3.93 20.90 -8.99
C PRO A 28 -4.12 20.51 -7.53
N ALA A 29 -5.02 21.21 -6.83
CA ALA A 29 -5.34 20.87 -5.45
C ALA A 29 -5.74 19.39 -5.31
N PRO A 30 -5.26 18.68 -4.27
CA PRO A 30 -5.61 17.29 -4.05
C PRO A 30 -7.13 17.10 -3.88
N GLU A 31 -7.67 16.08 -4.55
CA GLU A 31 -9.03 15.61 -4.29
C GLU A 31 -9.15 15.05 -2.86
N ALA A 32 -8.12 14.36 -2.42
CA ALA A 32 -8.02 13.82 -1.07
C ALA A 32 -6.58 13.83 -0.56
N GLN A 33 -6.44 14.04 0.75
CA GLN A 33 -5.18 13.90 1.49
C GLN A 33 -5.46 13.16 2.78
N PHE A 34 -4.67 12.12 3.06
CA PHE A 34 -4.81 11.31 4.27
C PHE A 34 -3.53 10.55 4.59
N THR A 35 -3.47 10.08 5.84
CA THR A 35 -2.43 9.16 6.30
C THR A 35 -2.99 7.75 6.35
N GLN A 36 -2.23 6.78 5.87
CA GLN A 36 -2.52 5.35 5.93
C GLN A 36 -1.49 4.68 6.82
N THR A 37 -1.94 3.99 7.88
CA THR A 37 -1.08 3.05 8.58
C THR A 37 -1.37 1.65 8.03
N ASN A 38 -0.36 1.05 7.41
CA ASN A 38 -0.46 -0.25 6.74
C ASN A 38 0.21 -1.30 7.62
N PHE A 39 -0.58 -2.15 8.27
CA PHE A 39 -0.10 -3.28 9.05
C PHE A 39 -0.02 -4.52 8.15
N TYR A 40 1.13 -5.16 8.08
CA TYR A 40 1.33 -6.37 7.30
C TYR A 40 1.21 -7.60 8.18
N LEU A 41 0.58 -8.64 7.65
CA LEU A 41 0.29 -9.87 8.37
C LEU A 41 0.83 -11.09 7.60
N ASP A 42 1.31 -12.08 8.35
CA ASP A 42 1.65 -13.41 7.85
C ASP A 42 1.61 -14.41 9.03
N ASP A 43 1.77 -15.69 8.76
CA ASP A 43 1.98 -16.66 9.81
C ASP A 43 3.48 -16.78 10.19
N THR A 44 3.80 -17.52 11.23
CA THR A 44 5.17 -17.72 11.71
C THR A 44 6.08 -18.40 10.68
N ARG A 45 5.51 -19.12 9.72
CA ARG A 45 6.25 -19.81 8.64
C ARG A 45 6.42 -18.94 7.40
N ARG A 46 5.87 -17.72 7.38
CA ARG A 46 5.87 -16.83 6.22
C ARG A 46 5.16 -17.42 5.00
N SER A 47 4.08 -18.18 5.23
CA SER A 47 3.36 -18.92 4.18
C SER A 47 2.77 -18.01 3.10
N LEU A 48 2.30 -16.79 3.46
CA LEU A 48 1.82 -15.83 2.48
C LEU A 48 2.97 -15.25 1.64
N ARG A 49 4.09 -14.92 2.26
CA ARG A 49 5.30 -14.46 1.54
C ARG A 49 5.77 -15.52 0.53
N GLU A 50 5.82 -16.79 0.92
CA GLU A 50 6.19 -17.89 0.02
C GLU A 50 5.21 -18.03 -1.15
N ALA A 51 3.92 -17.82 -0.90
CA ALA A 51 2.86 -17.81 -1.91
C ALA A 51 2.84 -16.51 -2.75
N ARG A 52 3.74 -15.55 -2.50
CA ARG A 52 3.77 -14.22 -3.13
C ARG A 52 2.49 -13.41 -2.91
N ILE A 53 1.90 -13.58 -1.74
CA ILE A 53 0.69 -12.87 -1.31
C ILE A 53 1.09 -11.85 -0.24
N MET A 54 0.66 -10.61 -0.40
CA MET A 54 0.68 -9.59 0.64
C MET A 54 -0.70 -9.57 1.32
N LEU A 55 -0.73 -9.68 2.66
CA LEU A 55 -1.91 -9.42 3.46
C LEU A 55 -1.68 -8.16 4.29
N ARG A 56 -2.62 -7.22 4.20
CA ARG A 56 -2.52 -5.91 4.84
C ARG A 56 -3.84 -5.53 5.48
N ALA A 57 -3.78 -5.02 6.73
CA ALA A 57 -4.83 -4.22 7.33
C ALA A 57 -4.41 -2.75 7.24
N ARG A 58 -5.34 -1.87 6.80
CA ARG A 58 -5.07 -0.44 6.60
C ARG A 58 -6.03 0.40 7.42
N GLU A 59 -5.47 1.22 8.29
CA GLU A 59 -6.15 2.32 8.94
C GLU A 59 -5.96 3.61 8.14
N ILE A 60 -7.00 4.44 8.06
CA ILE A 60 -6.93 5.75 7.41
C ILE A 60 -7.20 6.83 8.47
N THR A 61 -6.36 7.87 8.46
CA THR A 61 -6.53 9.06 9.29
C THR A 61 -6.54 10.30 8.40
N PHE A 62 -7.59 11.10 8.52
CA PHE A 62 -7.69 12.38 7.83
C PHE A 62 -7.06 13.50 8.66
N PRO A 63 -6.53 14.56 8.01
CA PRO A 63 -6.06 15.74 8.71
C PRO A 63 -7.12 16.34 9.63
N VAL A 64 -6.68 16.92 10.73
CA VAL A 64 -7.56 17.56 11.70
C VAL A 64 -8.39 18.67 11.02
N GLY A 65 -9.71 18.57 11.15
CA GLY A 65 -10.66 19.50 10.53
C GLY A 65 -11.40 18.95 9.30
N LEU A 66 -10.83 18.00 8.56
CA LEU A 66 -11.52 17.36 7.42
C LEU A 66 -12.44 16.20 7.86
N ALA A 67 -12.19 15.62 9.03
CA ALA A 67 -12.97 14.49 9.58
C ALA A 67 -14.10 14.90 10.52
N LYS A 68 -14.50 16.18 10.58
CA LYS A 68 -15.59 16.62 11.46
C LYS A 68 -16.91 15.94 11.09
N GLY A 69 -17.44 15.12 12.00
CA GLY A 69 -18.73 14.43 11.82
C GLY A 69 -18.66 13.08 11.10
N LEU A 70 -17.51 12.68 10.59
CA LEU A 70 -17.28 11.32 10.12
C LEU A 70 -16.83 10.48 11.31
N GLY A 71 -17.49 9.36 11.56
CA GLY A 71 -16.99 8.34 12.50
C GLY A 71 -15.58 7.87 12.11
N LYS A 72 -14.93 7.05 12.97
CA LYS A 72 -13.65 6.45 12.59
C LYS A 72 -13.84 5.61 11.32
N PRO A 73 -13.01 5.82 10.28
CA PRO A 73 -13.09 5.00 9.09
C PRO A 73 -12.92 3.51 9.44
N PRO A 74 -13.63 2.61 8.73
CA PRO A 74 -13.39 1.19 8.90
C PRO A 74 -11.97 0.83 8.47
N VAL A 75 -11.44 -0.25 9.03
CA VAL A 75 -10.17 -0.83 8.60
C VAL A 75 -10.41 -1.66 7.34
N THR A 76 -9.58 -1.45 6.33
CA THR A 76 -9.61 -2.24 5.10
C THR A 76 -8.58 -3.35 5.17
N VAL A 77 -9.03 -4.60 5.09
CA VAL A 77 -8.16 -5.78 5.00
C VAL A 77 -8.07 -6.20 3.55
N THR A 78 -6.86 -6.22 3.01
CA THR A 78 -6.59 -6.50 1.59
C THR A 78 -5.56 -7.62 1.46
N ALA A 79 -5.87 -8.62 0.63
CA ALA A 79 -4.89 -9.58 0.15
C ALA A 79 -4.61 -9.32 -1.33
N LYS A 80 -3.32 -9.18 -1.70
CA LYS A 80 -2.85 -8.99 -3.08
C LYS A 80 -1.92 -10.13 -3.47
N ARG A 81 -2.24 -10.82 -4.56
CA ARG A 81 -1.37 -11.81 -5.20
C ARG A 81 -0.78 -11.22 -6.47
N ARG A 82 0.55 -11.20 -6.56
CA ARG A 82 1.24 -10.70 -7.74
C ARG A 82 1.09 -11.65 -8.93
N ILE A 83 0.50 -11.12 -10.03
CA ILE A 83 0.43 -11.81 -11.32
C ILE A 83 1.67 -11.49 -12.15
N SER A 84 2.00 -10.20 -12.31
CA SER A 84 3.19 -9.76 -13.03
C SER A 84 3.74 -8.45 -12.50
N ALA A 85 5.04 -8.21 -12.75
CA ALA A 85 5.68 -6.92 -12.54
C ALA A 85 6.79 -6.73 -13.56
N LYS A 86 6.72 -5.62 -14.31
CA LYS A 86 7.74 -5.27 -15.30
C LYS A 86 7.76 -3.75 -15.48
N ASP A 87 8.94 -3.15 -15.44
CA ASP A 87 9.19 -1.73 -15.74
C ASP A 87 8.21 -0.77 -15.03
N GLY A 88 7.98 -0.98 -13.73
CA GLY A 88 7.06 -0.19 -12.93
C GLY A 88 5.58 -0.52 -13.09
N LEU A 89 5.20 -1.37 -14.03
CA LEU A 89 3.83 -1.85 -14.19
C LEU A 89 3.63 -3.11 -13.37
N PHE A 90 2.62 -3.08 -12.50
CA PHE A 90 2.25 -4.16 -11.59
C PHE A 90 0.82 -4.61 -11.89
N VAL A 91 0.62 -5.91 -12.05
CA VAL A 91 -0.70 -6.52 -12.17
C VAL A 91 -0.90 -7.45 -10.99
N ASN A 92 -1.96 -7.22 -10.24
CA ASN A 92 -2.28 -7.98 -9.04
C ASN A 92 -3.72 -8.50 -9.09
N GLU A 93 -3.93 -9.67 -8.53
CA GLU A 93 -5.24 -10.13 -8.09
C GLU A 93 -5.45 -9.59 -6.68
N GLU A 94 -6.55 -8.88 -6.45
CA GLU A 94 -6.86 -8.27 -5.17
C GLU A 94 -8.19 -8.79 -4.62
N ARG A 95 -8.24 -8.96 -3.30
CA ARG A 95 -9.45 -9.18 -2.54
C ARG A 95 -9.44 -8.29 -1.32
N THR A 96 -10.58 -7.66 -1.07
CA THR A 96 -10.72 -6.69 0.02
C THR A 96 -11.94 -7.00 0.86
N GLN A 97 -11.83 -6.78 2.16
CA GLN A 97 -12.93 -6.74 3.11
C GLN A 97 -12.77 -5.56 4.06
N VAL A 98 -13.87 -5.09 4.62
CA VAL A 98 -13.86 -4.07 5.66
C VAL A 98 -14.08 -4.70 7.02
N MET A 99 -13.52 -4.07 8.06
CA MET A 99 -13.60 -4.50 9.45
C MET A 99 -13.82 -3.28 10.35
N HIS A 100 -14.54 -3.47 11.45
CA HIS A 100 -14.67 -2.40 12.44
C HIS A 100 -13.32 -2.15 13.12
N ILE A 101 -13.05 -0.90 13.47
CA ILE A 101 -11.75 -0.51 14.06
C ILE A 101 -11.50 -1.21 15.41
N ASP A 102 -12.53 -1.45 16.20
CA ASP A 102 -12.37 -2.08 17.52
C ASP A 102 -12.04 -3.57 17.38
N ASP A 103 -12.64 -4.28 16.40
CA ASP A 103 -12.30 -5.68 16.08
C ASP A 103 -10.84 -5.77 15.60
N TRP A 104 -10.42 -4.83 14.75
CA TRP A 104 -9.02 -4.76 14.31
C TRP A 104 -8.05 -4.53 15.49
N ARG A 105 -8.39 -3.65 16.41
CA ARG A 105 -7.54 -3.40 17.59
C ARG A 105 -7.38 -4.63 18.48
N ASP A 106 -8.44 -5.40 18.65
CA ASP A 106 -8.35 -6.65 19.40
C ASP A 106 -7.44 -7.67 18.70
N ILE A 107 -7.45 -7.72 17.38
CA ILE A 107 -6.50 -8.52 16.59
C ILE A 107 -5.07 -7.98 16.73
N GLN A 108 -4.89 -6.67 16.58
CA GLN A 108 -3.60 -6.01 16.67
C GLN A 108 -2.90 -6.24 18.03
N TYR A 109 -3.69 -6.25 19.11
CA TYR A 109 -3.19 -6.49 20.47
C TYR A 109 -3.19 -7.97 20.88
N GLY A 110 -3.47 -8.88 19.96
CA GLY A 110 -3.44 -10.33 20.20
C GLY A 110 -4.57 -10.88 21.05
N LYS A 111 -5.63 -10.08 21.30
CA LYS A 111 -6.83 -10.50 22.04
C LYS A 111 -7.79 -11.31 21.17
N ALA A 112 -7.76 -11.10 19.86
CA ALA A 112 -8.52 -11.83 18.85
C ALA A 112 -7.60 -12.29 17.72
N VAL A 113 -8.13 -13.06 16.78
CA VAL A 113 -7.45 -13.49 15.56
C VAL A 113 -8.26 -13.07 14.32
N LEU A 114 -7.58 -12.77 13.24
CA LEU A 114 -8.22 -12.62 11.95
C LEU A 114 -8.46 -14.01 11.36
N ASP A 115 -9.70 -14.50 11.45
CA ASP A 115 -10.05 -15.88 11.12
C ASP A 115 -11.27 -16.01 10.20
N SER A 116 -11.90 -14.91 9.83
CA SER A 116 -13.15 -14.91 9.07
C SER A 116 -13.23 -13.81 8.02
N GLY A 117 -14.15 -13.97 7.10
CA GLY A 117 -14.43 -13.04 6.02
C GLY A 117 -13.92 -13.52 4.65
N PRO A 118 -14.33 -12.84 3.57
CA PRO A 118 -14.06 -13.26 2.20
C PRO A 118 -12.57 -13.29 1.84
N VAL A 119 -11.75 -12.41 2.42
CA VAL A 119 -10.30 -12.44 2.25
C VAL A 119 -9.70 -13.72 2.84
N LEU A 120 -10.13 -14.09 4.05
CA LEU A 120 -9.62 -15.30 4.74
C LEU A 120 -10.10 -16.59 4.07
N ALA A 121 -11.34 -16.61 3.58
CA ALA A 121 -11.86 -17.74 2.81
C ALA A 121 -10.99 -18.00 1.58
N TRP A 122 -10.69 -16.95 0.79
CA TRP A 122 -9.82 -17.06 -0.37
C TRP A 122 -8.39 -17.47 0.01
N LEU A 123 -7.82 -16.90 1.07
CA LEU A 123 -6.49 -17.30 1.53
C LEU A 123 -6.43 -18.77 1.91
N GLY A 124 -7.50 -19.33 2.52
CA GLY A 124 -7.61 -20.75 2.84
C GLY A 124 -7.63 -21.65 1.59
N GLU A 125 -8.19 -21.16 0.47
CA GLU A 125 -8.19 -21.87 -0.81
C GLU A 125 -6.79 -21.90 -1.45
N VAL A 126 -6.09 -20.74 -1.47
CA VAL A 126 -4.80 -20.60 -2.17
C VAL A 126 -3.59 -20.95 -1.32
N VAL A 127 -3.73 -20.95 0.01
CA VAL A 127 -2.70 -21.33 1.00
C VAL A 127 -3.34 -22.29 2.03
N PRO A 128 -3.65 -23.56 1.67
CA PRO A 128 -4.42 -24.47 2.52
C PRO A 128 -3.81 -24.78 3.89
N LYS A 129 -2.50 -24.51 4.08
CA LYS A 129 -1.79 -24.73 5.34
C LYS A 129 -1.46 -23.41 6.05
N LEU A 130 -2.18 -22.32 5.74
CA LEU A 130 -1.99 -21.04 6.42
C LEU A 130 -2.16 -21.21 7.94
N GLY A 131 -1.15 -20.78 8.68
CA GLY A 131 -1.16 -20.82 10.14
C GLY A 131 -1.90 -19.61 10.75
N LYS A 132 -1.79 -19.48 12.07
CA LYS A 132 -2.33 -18.32 12.79
C LYS A 132 -1.62 -17.05 12.29
N LEU A 133 -2.40 -16.09 11.82
CA LEU A 133 -1.88 -14.80 11.37
C LEU A 133 -1.43 -13.94 12.55
N GLN A 134 -0.35 -13.22 12.35
CA GLN A 134 0.21 -12.25 13.27
C GLN A 134 0.63 -10.98 12.53
N VAL A 135 0.62 -9.85 13.21
CA VAL A 135 1.12 -8.60 12.68
C VAL A 135 2.66 -8.63 12.67
N LEU A 136 3.24 -8.37 11.50
CA LEU A 136 4.70 -8.33 11.31
C LEU A 136 5.30 -6.98 11.63
N GLY A 137 4.50 -5.93 11.48
CA GLY A 137 4.87 -4.53 11.63
C GLY A 137 4.03 -3.65 10.71
N ASN A 138 4.42 -2.39 10.58
CA ASN A 138 3.66 -1.44 9.79
C ASN A 138 4.55 -0.46 9.03
N THR A 139 3.94 0.25 8.08
CA THR A 139 4.47 1.47 7.46
C THR A 139 3.44 2.57 7.60
N GLU A 140 3.90 3.81 7.72
CA GLU A 140 3.06 4.99 7.61
C GLU A 140 3.20 5.59 6.21
N ASN A 141 2.08 5.91 5.56
CA ASN A 141 2.05 6.46 4.22
C ASN A 141 1.17 7.71 4.17
N HIS A 142 1.78 8.86 3.91
CA HIS A 142 1.05 10.09 3.62
C HIS A 142 0.74 10.10 2.13
N ARG A 143 -0.54 10.15 1.78
CA ARG A 143 -1.03 10.08 0.41
C ARG A 143 -1.79 11.33 0.00
N TRP A 144 -1.46 11.84 -1.17
CA TRP A 144 -2.22 12.84 -1.91
C TRP A 144 -2.78 12.20 -3.16
N GLN A 145 -4.10 12.28 -3.34
CA GLN A 145 -4.76 11.86 -4.57
C GLN A 145 -5.05 13.11 -5.40
N ILE A 146 -4.50 13.17 -6.61
CA ILE A 146 -4.53 14.35 -7.46
C ILE A 146 -4.87 13.91 -8.89
N TYR A 147 -5.86 14.59 -9.49
CA TYR A 147 -6.06 14.45 -10.93
C TYR A 147 -5.02 15.30 -11.68
N SER A 148 -4.28 14.64 -12.57
CA SER A 148 -3.38 15.26 -13.52
C SER A 148 -3.84 14.84 -14.91
N ASP A 149 -4.51 15.77 -15.60
CA ASP A 149 -5.25 15.47 -16.82
C ASP A 149 -6.33 14.40 -16.53
N VAL A 150 -6.37 13.31 -17.31
CA VAL A 150 -7.34 12.21 -17.14
C VAL A 150 -6.89 11.16 -16.11
N PHE A 151 -5.68 11.29 -15.57
CA PHE A 151 -5.13 10.29 -14.64
C PHE A 151 -5.27 10.73 -13.19
N LYS A 152 -5.75 9.82 -12.34
CA LYS A 152 -5.69 9.96 -10.90
C LYS A 152 -4.34 9.45 -10.42
N LEU A 153 -3.50 10.38 -9.97
CA LEU A 153 -2.21 10.06 -9.39
C LEU A 153 -2.32 9.93 -7.89
N GLU A 154 -1.68 8.93 -7.34
CA GLU A 154 -1.44 8.77 -5.92
C GLU A 154 0.03 9.10 -5.63
N ILE A 155 0.25 10.19 -4.93
CA ILE A 155 1.57 10.67 -4.57
C ILE A 155 1.80 10.33 -3.13
N ASP A 156 2.80 9.51 -2.86
CA ASP A 156 3.05 8.87 -1.58
C ASP A 156 4.38 9.27 -0.97
N LYS A 157 4.34 9.62 0.31
CA LYS A 157 5.49 9.67 1.20
C LYS A 157 5.35 8.54 2.21
N THR A 158 6.19 7.51 2.11
CA THR A 158 6.16 6.32 2.96
C THR A 158 7.30 6.34 3.96
N ILE A 159 6.97 6.11 5.24
CA ILE A 159 7.91 5.95 6.35
C ILE A 159 7.95 4.48 6.73
N TYR A 160 9.14 3.90 6.77
CA TYR A 160 9.39 2.50 7.08
C TYR A 160 9.84 2.30 8.54
N PRO A 161 9.82 1.05 9.07
CA PRO A 161 10.19 0.76 10.47
C PRO A 161 11.61 1.17 10.84
N ASP A 162 12.54 1.16 9.90
CA ASP A 162 13.94 1.59 10.07
C ASP A 162 14.13 3.12 10.03
N GLY A 163 13.03 3.88 9.91
CA GLY A 163 13.04 5.34 9.77
C GLY A 163 13.33 5.84 8.35
N ALA A 164 13.58 4.95 7.38
CA ALA A 164 13.75 5.35 5.99
C ALA A 164 12.47 5.96 5.43
N ILE A 165 12.62 7.02 4.62
CA ILE A 165 11.52 7.72 3.97
C ILE A 165 11.70 7.61 2.46
N GLU A 166 10.62 7.24 1.76
CA GLU A 166 10.61 7.13 0.31
C GLU A 166 9.43 7.91 -0.30
N GLY A 167 9.66 8.47 -1.50
CA GLY A 167 8.62 9.10 -2.32
C GLY A 167 8.26 8.21 -3.51
N GLU A 168 6.97 8.17 -3.84
CA GLU A 168 6.44 7.34 -4.92
C GLU A 168 5.28 8.05 -5.63
N VAL A 169 5.15 7.83 -6.95
CA VAL A 169 3.96 8.18 -7.73
C VAL A 169 3.36 6.88 -8.23
N GLU A 170 2.08 6.67 -7.95
CA GLU A 170 1.31 5.52 -8.40
C GLU A 170 0.13 5.98 -9.25
N CYS A 171 -0.25 5.19 -10.24
CA CYS A 171 -1.42 5.40 -11.06
C CYS A 171 -2.07 4.06 -11.37
N GLU A 172 -3.26 3.84 -10.83
CA GLU A 172 -4.10 2.73 -11.27
C GLU A 172 -4.77 3.10 -12.59
N THR A 173 -4.64 2.24 -13.60
CA THR A 173 -5.08 2.58 -14.94
C THR A 173 -5.28 1.36 -15.84
N SER A 174 -6.26 1.45 -16.74
CA SER A 174 -6.41 0.54 -17.88
C SER A 174 -5.60 0.97 -19.11
N LEU A 175 -4.91 2.14 -19.05
CA LEU A 175 -4.16 2.75 -20.15
C LEU A 175 -2.67 2.95 -19.77
N PRO A 176 -1.92 1.88 -19.44
CA PRO A 176 -0.60 1.99 -18.82
C PRO A 176 0.43 2.76 -19.66
N ASP A 177 0.42 2.64 -20.98
CA ASP A 177 1.38 3.34 -21.85
C ASP A 177 1.13 4.85 -21.87
N LEU A 178 -0.14 5.26 -21.89
CA LEU A 178 -0.51 6.67 -21.83
C LEU A 178 -0.20 7.27 -20.45
N ALA A 179 -0.51 6.55 -19.37
CA ALA A 179 -0.18 6.96 -18.01
C ALA A 179 1.34 7.09 -17.83
N ARG A 180 2.11 6.13 -18.39
CA ARG A 180 3.58 6.17 -18.40
C ARG A 180 4.10 7.46 -19.05
N ALA A 181 3.68 7.72 -20.30
CA ALA A 181 4.12 8.90 -21.04
C ALA A 181 3.75 10.20 -20.30
N HIS A 182 2.56 10.25 -19.69
CA HIS A 182 2.09 11.39 -18.92
C HIS A 182 2.95 11.62 -17.67
N ILE A 183 3.16 10.59 -16.83
CA ILE A 183 3.92 10.68 -15.58
C ILE A 183 5.39 11.03 -15.86
N GLU A 184 6.02 10.37 -16.84
CA GLU A 184 7.42 10.65 -17.19
C GLU A 184 7.61 12.07 -17.72
N LYS A 185 6.69 12.58 -18.54
CA LYS A 185 6.68 13.97 -19.00
C LYS A 185 6.51 14.95 -17.84
N LEU A 186 5.59 14.67 -16.90
CA LEU A 186 5.35 15.49 -15.72
C LEU A 186 6.61 15.58 -14.84
N LEU A 187 7.15 14.43 -14.45
CA LEU A 187 8.32 14.36 -13.57
C LEU A 187 9.57 14.97 -14.23
N GLY A 188 9.80 14.68 -15.52
CA GLY A 188 10.88 15.28 -16.30
C GLY A 188 10.75 16.79 -16.45
N GLY A 189 9.56 17.30 -16.70
CA GLY A 189 9.27 18.74 -16.79
C GLY A 189 9.52 19.50 -15.48
N LEU A 190 9.45 18.81 -14.34
CA LEU A 190 9.77 19.35 -13.02
C LEU A 190 11.21 19.09 -12.57
N ASN A 191 12.05 18.47 -13.42
CA ASN A 191 13.41 18.03 -13.09
C ASN A 191 13.49 17.10 -11.86
N ILE A 192 12.44 16.34 -11.60
CA ILE A 192 12.40 15.36 -10.53
C ILE A 192 13.08 14.07 -11.02
N GLN A 193 14.05 13.57 -10.26
CA GLN A 193 14.68 12.28 -10.54
C GLN A 193 13.74 11.15 -10.16
N PHE A 194 13.54 10.21 -11.04
CA PHE A 194 12.65 9.06 -10.84
C PHE A 194 13.14 7.81 -11.54
N LYS A 195 12.60 6.67 -11.14
CA LYS A 195 12.78 5.39 -11.83
C LYS A 195 11.56 4.51 -11.67
N PRO A 196 11.25 3.65 -12.66
CA PRO A 196 10.22 2.63 -12.49
C PRO A 196 10.49 1.80 -11.23
N ALA A 197 9.44 1.54 -10.45
CA ALA A 197 9.58 0.70 -9.26
C ALA A 197 9.82 -0.76 -9.68
N THR A 198 10.77 -1.43 -9.04
CA THR A 198 11.05 -2.86 -9.24
C THR A 198 10.38 -3.72 -8.17
N GLN A 199 9.99 -3.10 -7.05
CA GLN A 199 9.38 -3.76 -5.89
C GLN A 199 8.21 -2.93 -5.37
N GLY A 200 7.18 -3.60 -4.82
CA GLY A 200 6.10 -2.94 -4.08
C GLY A 200 6.52 -2.55 -2.66
N LYS A 201 5.73 -1.72 -1.99
CA LYS A 201 5.99 -1.25 -0.60
C LYS A 201 6.16 -2.39 0.39
N TYR A 202 5.39 -3.49 0.25
CA TYR A 202 5.49 -4.67 1.12
C TYR A 202 6.86 -5.36 1.04
N ALA A 203 7.41 -5.55 -0.17
CA ALA A 203 8.73 -6.15 -0.32
C ALA A 203 9.81 -5.30 0.35
N ARG A 204 9.75 -3.98 0.16
CA ARG A 204 10.67 -3.03 0.82
C ARG A 204 10.47 -2.98 2.34
N PHE A 205 9.23 -3.12 2.81
CA PHE A 205 8.96 -3.26 4.25
C PHE A 205 9.67 -4.48 4.84
N LEU A 206 9.57 -5.64 4.18
CA LEU A 206 10.23 -6.87 4.67
C LEU A 206 11.75 -6.70 4.75
N GLU A 207 12.38 -6.13 3.72
CA GLU A 207 13.83 -5.87 3.71
C GLU A 207 14.26 -4.97 4.88
N LYS A 208 13.48 -3.92 5.16
CA LYS A 208 13.79 -2.94 6.21
C LYS A 208 13.44 -3.44 7.63
N ALA A 209 12.38 -4.22 7.78
CA ALA A 209 12.00 -4.83 9.05
C ALA A 209 12.98 -5.92 9.48
N GLU A 210 13.48 -6.73 8.54
CA GLU A 210 14.53 -7.75 8.82
C GLU A 210 15.85 -7.10 9.23
N GLY A 211 16.19 -5.93 8.69
CA GLY A 211 17.36 -5.14 9.10
C GLY A 211 17.28 -4.65 10.54
N VAL A 212 16.10 -4.30 11.05
CA VAL A 212 15.91 -3.82 12.44
C VAL A 212 16.06 -4.94 13.47
N THR A 213 15.58 -6.15 13.15
CA THR A 213 15.67 -7.31 14.06
C THR A 213 17.10 -7.79 14.30
N ASN A 214 18.02 -7.55 13.37
CA ASN A 214 19.43 -7.96 13.50
C ASN A 214 20.26 -7.01 14.39
N TYR A 215 19.72 -5.89 14.87
CA TYR A 215 20.41 -4.95 15.77
C TYR A 215 19.97 -5.06 17.24
N GLN A 216 19.07 -6.00 17.56
CA GLN A 216 18.55 -6.19 18.94
C GLN A 216 19.08 -7.45 19.62
N GLU A 217 20.06 -8.13 19.06
CA GLU A 217 20.90 -9.17 19.68
C GLU A 217 22.27 -8.53 20.05
#